data_1867caf591edcb5b8021a197fafcd978
#
_entry.id   1867caf591edcb5b8021a197fafcd978
#
_cell.length_a   1.000
_cell.length_b   1.000
_cell.length_c   1.000
_cell.angle_alpha   90.00
_cell.angle_beta   90.00
_cell.angle_gamma   90.00
#
_symmetry.space_group_name_H-M   'P 1'
#
loop_
_entity.id
_entity.type
_entity.pdbx_description
1 polymer ?
#
loop_
_entity_poly.entity_id
_entity_poly.type
_entity_poly.pdbx_seq_one_letter_code
_entity_poly.pdbx_strand_id
1 'polypeptide(L)'
;RPVKRPIDCVEILARVLKKGVKTRLIMVGDGSERQNAEHRARCLGIYDQCTFVGKQPRIVDYLSASDVLLLPSEQESFGLAALEAMACEVPVIASRVGGLPEVVTDGETGCLSPVGDVDKMAADAALLLSDEKLRREMGQRARESAISRYRTDVVIPQYIEFYEQVIAKQSV
;
A
#
# COMPACT_ATOMS: atom_id res chain seq x y z
N ARG A 1 -4.07 -7.92 11.76
CA ARG A 1 -5.54 -7.81 11.83
C ARG A 1 -6.15 -8.48 10.60
N PRO A 2 -7.24 -9.27 10.72
CA PRO A 2 -7.89 -9.95 9.58
C PRO A 2 -8.25 -8.99 8.45
N VAL A 3 -8.79 -7.81 8.76
CA VAL A 3 -9.19 -6.77 7.80
C VAL A 3 -8.06 -6.28 6.89
N LYS A 4 -6.79 -6.55 7.22
CA LYS A 4 -5.63 -6.22 6.38
C LYS A 4 -5.27 -7.33 5.39
N ARG A 5 -5.91 -8.49 5.50
CA ARG A 5 -5.80 -9.64 4.59
C ARG A 5 -4.35 -10.03 4.25
N PRO A 6 -3.47 -10.26 5.27
CA PRO A 6 -2.05 -10.54 5.01
C PRO A 6 -1.84 -11.86 4.25
N ILE A 7 -2.78 -12.80 4.30
CA ILE A 7 -2.76 -14.03 3.50
C ILE A 7 -2.82 -13.70 2.00
N ASP A 8 -3.59 -12.69 1.61
CA ASP A 8 -3.68 -12.27 0.20
C ASP A 8 -2.33 -11.75 -0.32
N CYS A 9 -1.51 -11.10 0.52
CA CYS A 9 -0.15 -10.73 0.12
C CYS A 9 0.69 -11.95 -0.24
N VAL A 10 0.56 -13.04 0.51
CA VAL A 10 1.23 -14.33 0.23
C VAL A 10 0.70 -14.96 -1.06
N GLU A 11 -0.62 -14.91 -1.27
CA GLU A 11 -1.27 -15.40 -2.49
C GLU A 11 -0.85 -14.61 -3.73
N ILE A 12 -0.74 -13.28 -3.62
CA ILE A 12 -0.23 -12.40 -4.68
C ILE A 12 1.21 -12.80 -5.02
N LEU A 13 2.09 -12.93 -4.01
CA LEU A 13 3.47 -13.37 -4.22
C LEU A 13 3.53 -14.70 -4.99
N ALA A 14 2.74 -15.70 -4.57
CA ALA A 14 2.72 -17.01 -5.23
C ALA A 14 2.39 -16.91 -6.73
N ARG A 15 1.42 -16.05 -7.08
CA ARG A 15 1.02 -15.82 -8.47
C ARG A 15 2.08 -15.07 -9.28
N VAL A 16 2.73 -14.07 -8.66
CA VAL A 16 3.83 -13.33 -9.28
C VAL A 16 5.01 -14.27 -9.59
N LEU A 17 5.38 -15.12 -8.63
CA LEU A 17 6.44 -16.12 -8.82
C LEU A 17 6.10 -17.13 -9.92
N LYS A 18 4.84 -17.59 -10.02
CA LYS A 18 4.36 -18.47 -11.10
C LYS A 18 4.47 -17.83 -12.49
N LYS A 19 4.42 -16.50 -12.58
CA LYS A 19 4.65 -15.74 -13.82
C LYS A 19 6.13 -15.60 -14.17
N GLY A 20 7.05 -16.18 -13.36
CA GLY A 20 8.49 -16.15 -13.58
C GLY A 20 9.17 -14.86 -13.08
N VAL A 21 8.45 -13.97 -12.41
CA VAL A 21 9.03 -12.74 -11.86
C VAL A 21 9.71 -13.04 -10.54
N LYS A 22 11.04 -12.89 -10.48
CA LYS A 22 11.84 -13.10 -9.26
C LYS A 22 11.61 -11.94 -8.31
N THR A 23 11.01 -12.22 -7.17
CA THR A 23 10.67 -11.20 -6.16
C THR A 23 10.64 -11.80 -4.76
N ARG A 24 10.58 -10.93 -3.75
CA ARG A 24 10.43 -11.27 -2.34
C ARG A 24 9.32 -10.44 -1.70
N LEU A 25 8.66 -10.99 -0.70
CA LEU A 25 7.68 -10.30 0.11
C LEU A 25 8.27 -9.99 1.48
N ILE A 26 8.27 -8.70 1.86
CA ILE A 26 8.59 -8.27 3.22
C ILE A 26 7.28 -7.90 3.90
N MET A 27 6.96 -8.59 4.99
CA MET A 27 5.77 -8.31 5.78
C MET A 27 6.17 -7.58 7.06
N VAL A 28 5.81 -6.30 7.13
CA VAL A 28 6.08 -5.42 8.27
C VAL A 28 4.83 -5.30 9.13
N GLY A 29 4.99 -5.52 10.41
CA GLY A 29 3.90 -5.50 11.38
C GLY A 29 3.74 -6.83 12.10
N ASP A 30 2.80 -6.85 13.04
CA ASP A 30 2.48 -8.03 13.83
C ASP A 30 0.98 -8.08 14.10
N GLY A 31 0.48 -9.28 14.41
CA GLY A 31 -0.92 -9.50 14.76
C GLY A 31 -1.34 -10.96 14.62
N SER A 32 -2.61 -11.23 14.92
CA SER A 32 -3.20 -12.58 14.95
C SER A 32 -3.04 -13.37 13.65
N GLU A 33 -2.98 -12.69 12.51
CA GLU A 33 -2.91 -13.33 11.20
C GLU A 33 -1.48 -13.69 10.74
N ARG A 34 -0.45 -13.34 11.52
CA ARG A 34 0.94 -13.65 11.16
C ARG A 34 1.17 -15.14 10.96
N GLN A 35 0.78 -15.95 11.94
CA GLN A 35 0.95 -17.39 11.88
C GLN A 35 0.22 -18.03 10.68
N ASN A 36 -0.98 -17.51 10.36
CA ASN A 36 -1.75 -17.96 9.22
C ASN A 36 -1.05 -17.63 7.89
N ALA A 37 -0.47 -16.44 7.77
CA ALA A 37 0.29 -16.03 6.59
C ALA A 37 1.58 -16.86 6.45
N GLU A 38 2.32 -17.08 7.53
CA GLU A 38 3.51 -17.94 7.55
C GLU A 38 3.15 -19.40 7.17
N HIS A 39 2.08 -19.94 7.73
CA HIS A 39 1.60 -21.28 7.39
C HIS A 39 1.22 -21.38 5.91
N ARG A 40 0.49 -20.36 5.40
CA ARG A 40 0.12 -20.32 3.98
C ARG A 40 1.33 -20.28 3.05
N ALA A 41 2.35 -19.50 3.39
CA ALA A 41 3.60 -19.45 2.64
C ALA A 41 4.33 -20.80 2.58
N ARG A 42 4.31 -21.56 3.70
CA ARG A 42 4.87 -22.93 3.74
C ARG A 42 4.05 -23.89 2.86
N CYS A 43 2.71 -23.84 2.96
CA CYS A 43 1.84 -24.69 2.13
C CYS A 43 2.03 -24.44 0.62
N LEU A 44 2.34 -23.20 0.23
CA LEU A 44 2.60 -22.83 -1.16
C LEU A 44 4.06 -23.07 -1.58
N GLY A 45 4.94 -23.49 -0.68
CA GLY A 45 6.38 -23.72 -0.96
C GLY A 45 7.17 -22.45 -1.25
N ILE A 46 6.71 -21.30 -0.76
CA ILE A 46 7.32 -19.98 -1.03
C ILE A 46 7.78 -19.28 0.26
N TYR A 47 7.92 -20.01 1.36
CA TYR A 47 8.29 -19.41 2.65
C TYR A 47 9.64 -18.70 2.61
N ASP A 48 10.61 -19.23 1.87
CA ASP A 48 11.95 -18.65 1.72
C ASP A 48 11.97 -17.34 0.93
N GLN A 49 10.87 -17.03 0.21
CA GLN A 49 10.66 -15.75 -0.47
C GLN A 49 9.91 -14.74 0.39
N CYS A 50 9.51 -15.13 1.61
CA CYS A 50 8.81 -14.26 2.56
C CYS A 50 9.72 -13.91 3.74
N THR A 51 9.71 -12.65 4.14
CA THR A 51 10.40 -12.16 5.34
C THR A 51 9.40 -11.49 6.27
N PHE A 52 9.23 -12.03 7.48
CA PHE A 52 8.30 -11.52 8.49
C PHE A 52 9.09 -10.78 9.58
N VAL A 53 9.20 -9.46 9.48
CA VAL A 53 10.07 -8.65 10.35
C VAL A 53 9.43 -8.18 11.65
N GLY A 54 8.12 -8.43 11.85
CA GLY A 54 7.39 -7.95 13.02
C GLY A 54 7.18 -6.43 13.01
N LYS A 55 6.89 -5.85 14.18
CA LYS A 55 6.74 -4.39 14.34
C LYS A 55 8.08 -3.69 14.15
N GLN A 56 8.10 -2.66 13.33
CA GLN A 56 9.29 -1.87 13.05
C GLN A 56 9.01 -0.39 13.35
N PRO A 57 9.92 0.30 14.06
CA PRO A 57 9.75 1.72 14.39
C PRO A 57 10.02 2.64 13.19
N ARG A 58 10.81 2.19 12.23
CA ARG A 58 11.24 2.95 11.04
C ARG A 58 10.71 2.30 9.77
N ILE A 59 9.41 2.46 9.54
CA ILE A 59 8.75 1.88 8.36
C ILE A 59 9.31 2.45 7.05
N VAL A 60 9.77 3.69 7.06
CA VAL A 60 10.33 4.38 5.89
C VAL A 60 11.53 3.64 5.30
N ASP A 61 12.36 3.00 6.13
CA ASP A 61 13.53 2.24 5.66
C ASP A 61 13.09 1.04 4.78
N TYR A 62 11.99 0.38 5.17
CA TYR A 62 11.42 -0.74 4.41
C TYR A 62 10.71 -0.25 3.14
N LEU A 63 9.97 0.84 3.22
CA LEU A 63 9.31 1.42 2.05
C LEU A 63 10.34 1.88 1.01
N SER A 64 11.37 2.62 1.42
CA SER A 64 12.42 3.10 0.51
C SER A 64 13.24 1.98 -0.14
N ALA A 65 13.26 0.78 0.46
CA ALA A 65 13.92 -0.41 -0.08
C ALA A 65 12.96 -1.30 -0.91
N SER A 66 11.70 -0.91 -1.04
CA SER A 66 10.67 -1.70 -1.72
C SER A 66 10.38 -1.15 -3.11
N ASP A 67 10.03 -2.05 -4.01
CA ASP A 67 9.63 -1.71 -5.39
C ASP A 67 8.12 -1.42 -5.49
N VAL A 68 7.30 -2.06 -4.65
CA VAL A 68 5.83 -1.96 -4.66
C VAL A 68 5.30 -2.18 -3.25
N LEU A 69 4.26 -1.46 -2.85
CA LEU A 69 3.50 -1.74 -1.63
C LEU A 69 2.20 -2.50 -1.96
N LEU A 70 1.91 -3.58 -1.22
CA LEU A 70 0.64 -4.32 -1.29
C LEU A 70 -0.27 -3.96 -0.09
N LEU A 71 -1.48 -3.50 -0.37
CA LEU A 71 -2.53 -3.21 0.62
C LEU A 71 -3.87 -3.86 0.23
N PRO A 72 -4.00 -5.19 0.32
CA PRO A 72 -5.23 -5.90 -0.04
C PRO A 72 -6.31 -5.79 1.05
N SER A 73 -6.35 -4.69 1.77
CA SER A 73 -7.23 -4.47 2.92
C SER A 73 -8.70 -4.60 2.54
N GLU A 74 -9.50 -5.18 3.43
CA GLU A 74 -10.97 -5.20 3.35
C GLU A 74 -11.59 -3.90 3.86
N GLN A 75 -10.90 -3.25 4.81
CA GLN A 75 -11.29 -1.96 5.38
C GLN A 75 -10.06 -1.08 5.59
N GLU A 76 -10.17 0.16 5.16
CA GLU A 76 -9.15 1.19 5.34
C GLU A 76 -9.83 2.56 5.52
N SER A 77 -9.56 3.25 6.61
CA SER A 77 -10.19 4.56 6.85
C SER A 77 -9.63 5.66 5.98
N PHE A 78 -8.31 5.75 5.87
CA PHE A 78 -7.63 6.76 5.04
C PHE A 78 -6.57 6.16 4.12
N GLY A 79 -5.70 5.28 4.66
CA GLY A 79 -4.61 4.69 3.91
C GLY A 79 -3.25 5.35 4.17
N LEU A 80 -2.93 5.65 5.43
CA LEU A 80 -1.63 6.25 5.79
C LEU A 80 -0.45 5.46 5.23
N ALA A 81 -0.49 4.12 5.26
CA ALA A 81 0.58 3.30 4.71
C ALA A 81 0.74 3.48 3.19
N ALA A 82 -0.36 3.73 2.46
CA ALA A 82 -0.30 4.08 1.05
C ALA A 82 0.39 5.43 0.84
N LEU A 83 0.00 6.44 1.62
CA LEU A 83 0.59 7.78 1.55
C LEU A 83 2.09 7.76 1.89
N GLU A 84 2.49 7.01 2.91
CA GLU A 84 3.89 6.82 3.29
C GLU A 84 4.71 6.17 2.17
N ALA A 85 4.16 5.14 1.50
CA ALA A 85 4.80 4.51 0.35
C ALA A 85 4.93 5.47 -0.84
N MET A 86 3.85 6.18 -1.17
CA MET A 86 3.85 7.20 -2.23
C MET A 86 4.90 8.28 -1.96
N ALA A 87 5.04 8.73 -0.72
CA ALA A 87 6.08 9.69 -0.34
C ALA A 87 7.51 9.15 -0.53
N CYS A 88 7.68 7.82 -0.52
CA CYS A 88 8.95 7.12 -0.82
C CYS A 88 9.11 6.75 -2.31
N GLU A 89 8.28 7.26 -3.23
CA GLU A 89 8.26 6.88 -4.66
C GLU A 89 7.91 5.41 -4.91
N VAL A 90 7.18 4.78 -4.00
CA VAL A 90 6.77 3.39 -4.11
C VAL A 90 5.31 3.32 -4.59
N PRO A 91 5.04 2.77 -5.78
CA PRO A 91 3.68 2.58 -6.26
C PRO A 91 2.89 1.63 -5.35
N VAL A 92 1.60 1.90 -5.21
CA VAL A 92 0.71 1.15 -4.32
C VAL A 92 -0.22 0.28 -5.13
N ILE A 93 -0.32 -1.01 -4.78
CA ILE A 93 -1.35 -1.92 -5.25
C ILE A 93 -2.30 -2.19 -4.09
N ALA A 94 -3.54 -1.74 -4.20
CA ALA A 94 -4.47 -1.74 -3.06
C ALA A 94 -5.88 -2.18 -3.45
N SER A 95 -6.66 -2.53 -2.44
CA SER A 95 -8.10 -2.69 -2.59
C SER A 95 -8.78 -1.32 -2.74
N ARG A 96 -9.83 -1.26 -3.56
CA ARG A 96 -10.66 -0.06 -3.76
C ARG A 96 -11.68 0.07 -2.61
N VAL A 97 -11.20 0.44 -1.41
CA VAL A 97 -12.02 0.55 -0.18
C VAL A 97 -11.67 1.78 0.63
N GLY A 98 -12.65 2.30 1.36
CA GLY A 98 -12.49 3.42 2.29
C GLY A 98 -11.83 4.62 1.63
N GLY A 99 -10.85 5.22 2.31
CA GLY A 99 -10.08 6.36 1.83
C GLY A 99 -9.01 6.05 0.76
N LEU A 100 -8.74 4.77 0.43
CA LEU A 100 -7.70 4.44 -0.55
C LEU A 100 -7.94 5.06 -1.93
N PRO A 101 -9.18 5.12 -2.49
CA PRO A 101 -9.44 5.81 -3.76
C PRO A 101 -9.25 7.34 -3.72
N GLU A 102 -9.22 7.94 -2.53
CA GLU A 102 -8.92 9.36 -2.37
C GLU A 102 -7.40 9.62 -2.40
N VAL A 103 -6.61 8.66 -1.93
CA VAL A 103 -5.14 8.76 -1.85
C VAL A 103 -4.49 8.29 -3.15
N VAL A 104 -4.94 7.14 -3.69
CA VAL A 104 -4.35 6.49 -4.85
C VAL A 104 -5.23 6.72 -6.08
N THR A 105 -4.67 7.31 -7.13
CA THR A 105 -5.30 7.41 -8.45
C THR A 105 -4.95 6.18 -9.28
N ASP A 106 -5.99 5.39 -9.60
CA ASP A 106 -5.85 4.11 -10.32
C ASP A 106 -5.22 4.28 -11.69
N GLY A 107 -4.16 3.52 -11.97
CA GLY A 107 -3.37 3.58 -13.19
C GLY A 107 -2.35 4.73 -13.28
N GLU A 108 -2.37 5.69 -12.35
CA GLU A 108 -1.48 6.86 -12.36
C GLU A 108 -0.46 6.83 -11.22
N THR A 109 -0.94 6.70 -9.97
CA THR A 109 -0.10 6.70 -8.76
C THR A 109 -0.04 5.34 -8.07
N GLY A 110 -0.81 4.37 -8.58
CA GLY A 110 -0.90 3.00 -8.10
C GLY A 110 -1.98 2.25 -8.85
N CYS A 111 -2.31 1.05 -8.38
CA CYS A 111 -3.35 0.20 -8.95
C CYS A 111 -4.41 -0.12 -7.90
N LEU A 112 -5.68 0.02 -8.25
CA LEU A 112 -6.80 -0.32 -7.39
C LEU A 112 -7.61 -1.50 -7.94
N SER A 113 -7.95 -2.44 -7.07
CA SER A 113 -8.71 -3.65 -7.41
C SER A 113 -9.88 -3.85 -6.44
N PRO A 114 -10.92 -4.59 -6.81
CA PRO A 114 -11.92 -5.04 -5.83
C PRO A 114 -11.26 -5.81 -4.67
N VAL A 115 -11.89 -5.79 -3.49
CA VAL A 115 -11.44 -6.57 -2.34
C VAL A 115 -11.38 -8.05 -2.70
N GLY A 116 -10.24 -8.69 -2.41
CA GLY A 116 -10.04 -10.12 -2.67
C GLY A 116 -9.71 -10.47 -4.13
N ASP A 117 -9.61 -9.51 -5.03
CA ASP A 117 -9.16 -9.75 -6.41
C ASP A 117 -7.63 -9.92 -6.46
N VAL A 118 -7.19 -11.02 -5.88
CA VAL A 118 -5.77 -11.40 -5.79
C VAL A 118 -5.14 -11.59 -7.17
N ASP A 119 -5.93 -12.04 -8.15
CA ASP A 119 -5.44 -12.31 -9.50
C ASP A 119 -5.09 -11.01 -10.23
N LYS A 120 -5.96 -9.98 -10.14
CA LYS A 120 -5.66 -8.64 -10.68
C LYS A 120 -4.49 -8.00 -9.96
N MET A 121 -4.46 -8.02 -8.62
CA MET A 121 -3.34 -7.48 -7.86
C MET A 121 -2.01 -8.16 -8.22
N ALA A 122 -2.01 -9.47 -8.44
CA ALA A 122 -0.82 -10.20 -8.86
C ALA A 122 -0.42 -9.87 -10.30
N ALA A 123 -1.36 -9.56 -11.18
CA ALA A 123 -1.07 -9.11 -12.54
C ALA A 123 -0.42 -7.72 -12.53
N ASP A 124 -0.99 -6.79 -11.76
CA ASP A 124 -0.45 -5.44 -11.59
C ASP A 124 0.95 -5.47 -10.95
N ALA A 125 1.15 -6.31 -9.92
CA ALA A 125 2.45 -6.49 -9.28
C ALA A 125 3.49 -7.07 -10.26
N ALA A 126 3.14 -8.08 -11.03
CA ALA A 126 4.03 -8.68 -12.00
C ALA A 126 4.42 -7.67 -13.10
N LEU A 127 3.48 -6.85 -13.56
CA LEU A 127 3.72 -5.79 -14.54
C LEU A 127 4.72 -4.77 -13.99
N LEU A 128 4.45 -4.19 -12.82
CA LEU A 128 5.32 -3.15 -12.23
C LEU A 128 6.70 -3.70 -11.86
N LEU A 129 6.81 -4.95 -11.41
CA LEU A 129 8.10 -5.57 -11.09
C LEU A 129 8.91 -5.96 -12.34
N SER A 130 8.26 -6.14 -13.48
CA SER A 130 8.91 -6.49 -14.74
C SER A 130 9.25 -5.25 -15.59
N ASP A 131 8.57 -4.13 -15.40
CA ASP A 131 8.79 -2.87 -16.13
C ASP A 131 9.30 -1.79 -15.16
N GLU A 132 10.62 -1.67 -15.06
CA GLU A 132 11.28 -0.69 -14.19
C GLU A 132 10.91 0.75 -14.55
N LYS A 133 10.78 1.03 -15.85
CA LYS A 133 10.44 2.39 -16.31
C LYS A 133 9.04 2.77 -15.85
N LEU A 134 8.05 1.92 -16.11
CA LEU A 134 6.67 2.14 -15.67
C LEU A 134 6.58 2.29 -14.14
N ARG A 135 7.28 1.43 -13.41
CA ARG A 135 7.32 1.47 -11.94
C ARG A 135 7.87 2.78 -11.42
N ARG A 136 9.00 3.25 -11.97
CA ARG A 136 9.62 4.53 -11.57
C ARG A 136 8.73 5.73 -11.91
N GLU A 137 8.17 5.78 -13.11
CA GLU A 137 7.27 6.87 -13.52
C GLU A 137 6.02 6.92 -12.64
N MET A 138 5.44 5.76 -12.30
CA MET A 138 4.30 5.69 -11.37
C MET A 138 4.69 6.13 -9.96
N GLY A 139 5.86 5.71 -9.46
CA GLY A 139 6.39 6.11 -8.16
C GLY A 139 6.62 7.63 -8.06
N GLN A 140 7.19 8.25 -9.08
CA GLN A 140 7.38 9.70 -9.14
C GLN A 140 6.05 10.45 -9.08
N ARG A 141 5.06 10.05 -9.91
CA ARG A 141 3.71 10.63 -9.85
C ARG A 141 3.04 10.43 -8.49
N ALA A 142 3.25 9.26 -7.87
CA ALA A 142 2.76 8.98 -6.54
C ALA A 142 3.32 9.95 -5.51
N ARG A 143 4.64 10.19 -5.53
CA ARG A 143 5.29 11.15 -4.64
C ARG A 143 4.84 12.59 -4.90
N GLU A 144 4.73 13.02 -6.15
CA GLU A 144 4.24 14.35 -6.51
C GLU A 144 2.82 14.57 -5.96
N SER A 145 1.93 13.57 -6.12
CA SER A 145 0.58 13.60 -5.55
C SER A 145 0.59 13.67 -4.02
N ALA A 146 1.43 12.87 -3.36
CA ALA A 146 1.56 12.88 -1.91
C ALA A 146 2.02 14.25 -1.38
N ILE A 147 3.05 14.84 -2.00
CA ILE A 147 3.61 16.13 -1.60
C ILE A 147 2.61 17.26 -1.86
N SER A 148 1.99 17.32 -3.04
CA SER A 148 1.10 18.43 -3.42
C SER A 148 -0.19 18.46 -2.62
N ARG A 149 -0.68 17.31 -2.12
CA ARG A 149 -1.99 17.21 -1.47
C ARG A 149 -1.94 17.03 0.04
N TYR A 150 -0.88 16.41 0.57
CA TYR A 150 -0.88 15.90 1.95
C TYR A 150 0.30 16.39 2.80
N ARG A 151 1.14 17.29 2.30
CA ARG A 151 2.15 17.92 3.14
C ARG A 151 1.50 18.73 4.26
N THR A 152 2.19 18.82 5.39
CA THR A 152 1.73 19.52 6.58
C THR A 152 1.40 21.00 6.31
N ASP A 153 2.22 21.66 5.49
CA ASP A 153 2.02 23.06 5.09
C ASP A 153 0.84 23.26 4.09
N VAL A 154 0.35 22.19 3.48
CA VAL A 154 -0.87 22.20 2.66
C VAL A 154 -2.10 21.91 3.52
N VAL A 155 -2.02 20.91 4.39
CA VAL A 155 -3.18 20.38 5.12
C VAL A 155 -3.52 21.22 6.35
N ILE A 156 -2.53 21.69 7.12
CA ILE A 156 -2.79 22.45 8.35
C ILE A 156 -3.56 23.76 8.08
N PRO A 157 -3.23 24.60 7.07
CA PRO A 157 -4.02 25.79 6.78
C PRO A 157 -5.49 25.51 6.48
N GLN A 158 -5.79 24.40 5.78
CA GLN A 158 -7.18 24.00 5.50
C GLN A 158 -7.96 23.64 6.78
N TYR A 159 -7.30 22.98 7.75
CA TYR A 159 -7.91 22.73 9.06
C TYR A 159 -8.16 24.02 9.83
N ILE A 160 -7.20 24.94 9.84
CA ILE A 160 -7.34 26.24 10.51
C ILE A 160 -8.53 27.00 9.94
N GLU A 161 -8.58 27.15 8.61
CA GLU A 161 -9.69 27.81 7.91
C GLU A 161 -11.04 27.15 8.21
N PHE A 162 -11.11 25.83 8.21
CA PHE A 162 -12.32 25.11 8.55
C PHE A 162 -12.80 25.39 9.98
N TYR A 163 -11.89 25.40 10.96
CA TYR A 163 -12.24 25.71 12.34
C TYR A 163 -12.70 27.16 12.50
N GLU A 164 -12.07 28.11 11.84
CA GLU A 164 -12.47 29.52 11.85
C GLU A 164 -13.91 29.69 11.28
N GLN A 165 -14.23 29.00 10.19
CA GLN A 165 -15.58 29.01 9.60
C GLN A 165 -16.61 28.42 10.55
N VAL A 166 -16.31 27.35 11.27
CA VAL A 166 -17.22 26.74 12.24
C VAL A 166 -17.48 27.66 13.42
N ILE A 167 -16.42 28.30 13.97
CA ILE A 167 -16.55 29.23 15.09
C ILE A 167 -17.38 30.46 14.69
N ALA A 168 -17.12 31.01 13.51
CA ALA A 168 -17.88 32.17 13.00
C ALA A 168 -19.39 31.88 12.86
N LYS A 169 -19.75 30.67 12.46
CA LYS A 169 -21.17 30.24 12.34
C LYS A 169 -21.88 30.04 13.68
N GLN A 170 -21.13 29.80 14.77
CA GLN A 170 -21.70 29.62 16.10
C GLN A 170 -21.85 30.94 16.85
N SER A 171 -21.30 32.04 16.32
CA SER A 171 -21.32 33.36 16.97
C SER A 171 -22.49 34.25 16.45
N VAL A 172 -23.44 33.68 15.69
CA VAL A 172 -24.69 34.27 15.21
C VAL A 172 -25.88 33.53 15.82
#